data_b50d8540f58f7b4dd59910a58bb91386
#
_entry.id   b50d8540f58f7b4dd59910a58bb91386
#
_cell.length_a   1.000
_cell.length_b   1.000
_cell.length_c   1.000
_cell.angle_alpha   90.00
_cell.angle_beta   90.00
_cell.angle_gamma   90.00
#
_symmetry.space_group_name_H-M   'P 1'
#
loop_
_entity.id
_entity.type
_entity.pdbx_description
1 polymer ?
#
loop_
_entity_poly.entity_id
_entity_poly.type
_entity_poly.pdbx_seq_one_letter_code
_entity_poly.pdbx_strand_id
1 'polypeptide(L)'
;VKFIDKEELDMFRSNEISGYSMDSDIQQAEKIMRELGIAEDIIFTLPEDKKLKYLESQGLEMTTAYYAVDSEGNAQQVSKAEHDAIVASYNNEVALFGGVHGNETVSKGAMTLGHIRNYIGNGRYVLSANLTWSTLPGDRNKDVLSLASDVLSFYPDTQYGQTTFRLNHQLQLYSFDQYDNEV
;
A
#
# COMPACT_ATOMS: atom_id res chain seq x y z
N VAL A 1 14.89 2.87 1.35
CA VAL A 1 14.50 3.47 0.06
C VAL A 1 14.98 2.56 -1.05
N LYS A 2 14.13 2.22 -1.99
CA LYS A 2 14.47 1.47 -3.21
C LYS A 2 14.25 2.40 -4.41
N PHE A 3 15.23 2.47 -5.31
CA PHE A 3 15.13 3.15 -6.59
C PHE A 3 15.09 2.11 -7.70
N ILE A 4 14.23 2.32 -8.66
CA ILE A 4 14.10 1.49 -9.87
C ILE A 4 14.19 2.46 -11.04
N ASP A 5 15.17 2.27 -11.88
CA ASP A 5 15.38 3.11 -13.05
C ASP A 5 14.57 2.63 -14.26
N LYS A 6 14.70 3.39 -15.36
CA LYS A 6 14.00 3.07 -16.60
C LYS A 6 14.44 1.73 -17.20
N GLU A 7 15.72 1.38 -17.10
CA GLU A 7 16.24 0.13 -17.67
C GLU A 7 15.67 -1.09 -16.94
N GLU A 8 15.60 -1.04 -15.62
CA GLU A 8 14.98 -2.08 -14.80
C GLU A 8 13.46 -2.21 -15.09
N LEU A 9 12.77 -1.07 -15.26
CA LEU A 9 11.35 -1.07 -15.65
C LEU A 9 11.14 -1.65 -17.05
N ASP A 10 12.01 -1.35 -18.01
CA ASP A 10 11.93 -1.88 -19.35
C ASP A 10 12.21 -3.40 -19.38
N MET A 11 13.05 -3.93 -18.50
CA MET A 11 13.19 -5.38 -18.31
C MET A 11 11.90 -6.04 -17.81
N PHE A 12 11.19 -5.41 -16.88
CA PHE A 12 9.89 -5.92 -16.42
C PHE A 12 8.84 -5.93 -17.53
N ARG A 13 8.88 -4.95 -18.44
CA ARG A 13 7.99 -4.85 -19.60
C ARG A 13 8.31 -5.86 -20.69
N SER A 14 9.60 -6.16 -20.94
CA SER A 14 10.07 -6.99 -22.06
C SER A 14 9.81 -8.49 -21.93
N ASN A 15 9.46 -8.98 -20.74
CA ASN A 15 9.06 -10.37 -20.55
C ASN A 15 7.63 -10.57 -21.07
N GLU A 16 7.51 -10.89 -22.34
CA GLU A 16 6.32 -10.86 -23.20
C GLU A 16 5.04 -11.41 -22.58
N ILE A 17 3.97 -10.59 -22.66
CA ILE A 17 2.61 -11.06 -22.87
C ILE A 17 2.27 -10.71 -24.32
N SER A 18 2.18 -11.72 -25.19
CA SER A 18 1.84 -11.53 -26.59
C SER A 18 0.34 -11.27 -26.72
N GLY A 19 -0.03 -10.04 -27.07
CA GLY A 19 -1.41 -9.67 -27.41
C GLY A 19 -1.68 -8.19 -27.11
N TYR A 20 -2.02 -7.43 -28.15
CA TYR A 20 -2.53 -6.06 -27.99
C TYR A 20 -4.00 -6.12 -27.61
N SER A 21 -4.31 -6.09 -26.32
CA SER A 21 -5.65 -5.83 -25.80
C SER A 21 -5.53 -5.00 -24.54
N MET A 22 -6.57 -4.25 -24.18
CA MET A 22 -6.62 -3.49 -22.93
C MET A 22 -6.39 -4.41 -21.70
N ASP A 23 -6.83 -5.67 -21.79
CA ASP A 23 -6.57 -6.70 -20.79
C ASP A 23 -5.07 -7.04 -20.67
N SER A 24 -4.31 -6.99 -21.78
CA SER A 24 -2.85 -7.23 -21.74
C SER A 24 -2.11 -6.09 -21.07
N ASP A 25 -2.53 -4.85 -21.26
CA ASP A 25 -1.90 -3.68 -20.64
C ASP A 25 -2.13 -3.68 -19.13
N ILE A 26 -3.34 -4.01 -18.68
CA ILE A 26 -3.64 -4.15 -17.26
C ILE A 26 -2.80 -5.26 -16.64
N GLN A 27 -2.72 -6.44 -17.26
CA GLN A 27 -1.92 -7.55 -16.79
C GLN A 27 -0.42 -7.18 -16.72
N GLN A 28 0.08 -6.43 -17.69
CA GLN A 28 1.45 -5.94 -17.68
C GLN A 28 1.68 -4.92 -16.55
N ALA A 29 0.75 -3.99 -16.34
CA ALA A 29 0.80 -3.05 -15.23
C ALA A 29 0.82 -3.78 -13.87
N GLU A 30 -0.06 -4.75 -13.68
CA GLU A 30 -0.13 -5.57 -12.48
C GLU A 30 1.16 -6.38 -12.25
N LYS A 31 1.77 -6.90 -13.33
CA LYS A 31 3.06 -7.57 -13.25
C LYS A 31 4.15 -6.62 -12.72
N ILE A 32 4.24 -5.42 -13.28
CA ILE A 32 5.17 -4.39 -12.79
C ILE A 32 4.92 -4.11 -11.30
N MET A 33 3.68 -3.95 -10.90
CA MET A 33 3.31 -3.70 -9.51
C MET A 33 3.75 -4.84 -8.57
N ARG A 34 3.63 -6.10 -8.99
CA ARG A 34 4.12 -7.27 -8.23
C ARG A 34 5.63 -7.27 -8.09
N GLU A 35 6.37 -7.01 -9.17
CA GLU A 35 7.84 -6.89 -9.15
C GLU A 35 8.30 -5.74 -8.23
N LEU A 36 7.51 -4.69 -8.13
CA LEU A 36 7.71 -3.61 -7.18
C LEU A 36 7.41 -4.00 -5.72
N GLY A 37 6.82 -5.17 -5.50
CA GLY A 37 6.43 -5.64 -4.17
C GLY A 37 5.18 -4.96 -3.62
N ILE A 38 4.32 -4.42 -4.49
CA ILE A 38 3.01 -3.90 -4.09
C ILE A 38 2.13 -5.09 -3.68
N ALA A 39 1.44 -4.95 -2.56
CA ALA A 39 0.60 -6.02 -2.02
C ALA A 39 -0.54 -6.39 -2.96
N GLU A 40 -0.83 -7.68 -3.08
CA GLU A 40 -1.89 -8.19 -3.98
C GLU A 40 -3.27 -7.58 -3.70
N ASP A 41 -3.58 -7.29 -2.44
CA ASP A 41 -4.84 -6.63 -2.06
C ASP A 41 -4.97 -5.25 -2.72
N ILE A 42 -3.86 -4.49 -2.77
CA ILE A 42 -3.80 -3.18 -3.42
C ILE A 42 -3.92 -3.36 -4.93
N ILE A 43 -3.17 -4.30 -5.51
CA ILE A 43 -3.22 -4.59 -6.95
C ILE A 43 -4.65 -4.97 -7.37
N PHE A 44 -5.29 -5.84 -6.60
CA PHE A 44 -6.65 -6.31 -6.91
C PHE A 44 -7.69 -5.20 -6.85
N THR A 45 -7.60 -4.29 -5.87
CA THR A 45 -8.62 -3.26 -5.61
C THR A 45 -8.37 -1.94 -6.32
N LEU A 46 -7.14 -1.68 -6.82
CA LEU A 46 -6.83 -0.43 -7.51
C LEU A 46 -7.57 -0.33 -8.85
N PRO A 47 -8.21 0.82 -9.18
CA PRO A 47 -8.84 1.04 -10.47
C PRO A 47 -7.88 0.87 -11.64
N GLU A 48 -8.40 0.41 -12.78
CA GLU A 48 -7.61 0.10 -13.97
C GLU A 48 -6.82 1.31 -14.48
N ASP A 49 -7.43 2.50 -14.50
CA ASP A 49 -6.78 3.74 -14.91
C ASP A 49 -5.57 4.10 -14.02
N LYS A 50 -5.62 3.74 -12.75
CA LYS A 50 -4.50 3.92 -11.80
C LYS A 50 -3.40 2.88 -12.00
N LYS A 51 -3.78 1.62 -12.32
CA LYS A 51 -2.82 0.56 -12.67
C LYS A 51 -2.04 0.92 -13.93
N LEU A 52 -2.72 1.39 -14.99
CA LEU A 52 -2.11 1.77 -16.26
C LEU A 52 -1.02 2.86 -16.10
N LYS A 53 -1.05 3.68 -15.06
CA LYS A 53 0.01 4.65 -14.78
C LYS A 53 1.38 4.01 -14.53
N TYR A 54 1.43 2.74 -14.15
CA TYR A 54 2.69 2.02 -13.99
C TYR A 54 3.35 1.68 -15.33
N LEU A 55 2.59 1.61 -16.44
CA LEU A 55 3.14 1.48 -17.79
C LEU A 55 3.85 2.75 -18.26
N GLU A 56 3.40 3.92 -17.79
CA GLU A 56 4.01 5.22 -18.12
C GLU A 56 5.31 5.48 -17.32
N SER A 57 5.64 4.63 -16.35
CA SER A 57 6.77 4.84 -15.44
C SER A 57 8.11 4.95 -16.17
N GLN A 58 8.87 5.98 -15.83
CA GLN A 58 10.24 6.22 -16.30
C GLN A 58 11.27 6.15 -15.16
N GLY A 59 10.79 5.98 -13.95
CA GLY A 59 11.59 5.80 -12.75
C GLY A 59 10.69 5.78 -11.51
N LEU A 60 11.06 5.01 -10.52
CA LEU A 60 10.32 4.82 -9.28
C LEU A 60 11.24 4.96 -8.08
N GLU A 61 10.73 5.66 -7.08
CA GLU A 61 11.31 5.69 -5.74
C GLU A 61 10.28 5.14 -4.75
N MET A 62 10.67 4.14 -4.00
CA MET A 62 9.83 3.50 -2.98
C MET A 62 10.46 3.65 -1.61
N THR A 63 9.70 4.09 -0.65
CA THR A 63 10.10 4.17 0.76
C THR A 63 9.12 3.34 1.58
N THR A 64 9.65 2.50 2.47
CA THR A 64 8.86 1.76 3.43
C THR A 64 9.38 2.05 4.83
N ALA A 65 8.50 2.42 5.73
CA ALA A 65 8.77 2.60 7.15
C ALA A 65 7.90 1.65 7.97
N TYR A 66 8.46 1.14 9.05
CA TYR A 66 7.83 0.18 9.94
C TYR A 66 7.60 0.85 11.29
N TYR A 67 6.45 0.60 11.89
CA TYR A 67 6.06 1.19 13.16
C TYR A 67 5.53 0.14 14.11
N ALA A 68 5.89 0.29 15.38
CA ALA A 68 5.22 -0.32 16.51
C ALA A 68 4.24 0.70 17.08
N VAL A 69 3.03 0.27 17.43
CA VAL A 69 1.99 1.13 18.02
C VAL A 69 1.58 0.53 19.36
N ASP A 70 1.69 1.32 20.41
CA ASP A 70 1.33 0.88 21.77
C ASP A 70 -0.19 0.87 22.01
N SER A 71 -0.62 0.43 23.19
CA SER A 71 -2.02 0.40 23.58
C SER A 71 -2.68 1.77 23.70
N GLU A 72 -1.89 2.85 23.78
CA GLU A 72 -2.37 4.23 23.84
C GLU A 72 -2.47 4.86 22.44
N GLY A 73 -2.04 4.14 21.39
CA GLY A 73 -2.03 4.61 20.01
C GLY A 73 -0.79 5.39 19.61
N ASN A 74 0.27 5.44 20.46
CA ASN A 74 1.50 6.11 20.08
C ASN A 74 2.30 5.23 19.11
N ALA A 75 2.66 5.79 17.96
CA ALA A 75 3.45 5.11 16.95
C ALA A 75 4.94 5.46 17.09
N GLN A 76 5.78 4.44 17.12
CA GLN A 76 7.24 4.58 17.11
C GLN A 76 7.80 3.87 15.87
N GLN A 77 8.65 4.54 15.12
CA GLN A 77 9.36 3.91 14.01
C GLN A 77 10.34 2.87 14.54
N VAL A 78 10.32 1.69 13.94
CA VAL A 78 11.13 0.54 14.33
C VAL A 78 11.85 -0.06 13.12
N SER A 79 12.78 -0.96 13.37
CA SER A 79 13.38 -1.76 12.29
C SER A 79 12.39 -2.79 11.73
N LYS A 80 12.63 -3.27 10.50
CA LYS A 80 11.84 -4.36 9.92
C LYS A 80 11.86 -5.61 10.82
N ALA A 81 13.00 -5.92 11.41
CA ALA A 81 13.15 -7.09 12.29
C ALA A 81 12.27 -6.98 13.55
N GLU A 82 12.21 -5.81 14.15
CA GLU A 82 11.33 -5.55 15.31
C GLU A 82 9.85 -5.62 14.93
N HIS A 83 9.48 -5.02 13.78
CA HIS A 83 8.13 -5.13 13.24
C HIS A 83 7.73 -6.60 13.02
N ASP A 84 8.58 -7.39 12.35
CA ASP A 84 8.32 -8.79 12.06
C ASP A 84 8.21 -9.62 13.35
N ALA A 85 8.98 -9.27 14.38
CA ALA A 85 8.89 -9.92 15.69
C ALA A 85 7.54 -9.65 16.39
N ILE A 86 7.00 -8.42 16.27
CA ILE A 86 5.68 -8.08 16.79
C ILE A 86 4.60 -8.89 16.06
N VAL A 87 4.67 -8.96 14.73
CA VAL A 87 3.73 -9.74 13.91
C VAL A 87 3.78 -11.23 14.27
N ALA A 88 4.98 -11.79 14.44
CA ALA A 88 5.15 -13.18 14.82
C ALA A 88 4.58 -13.48 16.22
N SER A 89 4.81 -12.59 17.17
CA SER A 89 4.25 -12.71 18.54
C SER A 89 2.73 -12.72 18.51
N TYR A 90 2.11 -11.77 17.80
CA TYR A 90 0.68 -11.68 17.62
C TYR A 90 0.07 -12.96 17.01
N ASN A 91 0.68 -13.48 15.95
CA ASN A 91 0.19 -14.71 15.31
C ASN A 91 0.30 -15.93 16.22
N ASN A 92 1.33 -16.01 17.07
CA ASN A 92 1.46 -17.07 18.05
C ASN A 92 0.40 -16.99 19.14
N GLU A 93 0.09 -15.79 19.63
CA GLU A 93 -0.97 -15.58 20.62
C GLU A 93 -2.34 -15.96 20.03
N VAL A 94 -2.65 -15.52 18.82
CA VAL A 94 -3.91 -15.88 18.11
C VAL A 94 -4.04 -17.39 17.92
N ALA A 95 -2.95 -18.09 17.58
CA ALA A 95 -2.94 -19.54 17.41
C ALA A 95 -3.20 -20.29 18.72
N LEU A 96 -2.64 -19.81 19.86
CA LEU A 96 -2.80 -20.42 21.16
C LEU A 96 -4.24 -20.27 21.72
N PHE A 97 -4.95 -19.19 21.37
CA PHE A 97 -6.31 -18.91 21.88
C PHE A 97 -7.43 -19.30 20.88
N GLY A 98 -7.14 -20.10 19.86
CA GLY A 98 -8.14 -20.64 18.94
C GLY A 98 -8.84 -19.59 18.07
N GLY A 99 -8.19 -18.47 17.82
CA GLY A 99 -8.70 -17.39 16.95
C GLY A 99 -9.84 -16.54 17.59
N VAL A 100 -10.14 -16.73 18.84
CA VAL A 100 -11.09 -15.88 19.57
C VAL A 100 -10.28 -14.78 20.27
N HIS A 101 -10.30 -13.57 19.73
CA HIS A 101 -9.92 -12.39 20.49
C HIS A 101 -10.92 -12.17 21.61
N GLY A 102 -10.68 -12.77 22.77
CA GLY A 102 -11.20 -12.25 24.01
C GLY A 102 -10.58 -10.86 24.23
N ASN A 103 -11.24 -10.00 25.00
CA ASN A 103 -10.87 -8.63 25.36
C ASN A 103 -9.47 -8.46 25.98
N GLU A 104 -8.48 -9.27 25.60
CA GLU A 104 -7.12 -9.10 26.03
C GLU A 104 -6.45 -8.09 25.11
N THR A 105 -6.08 -6.99 25.70
CA THR A 105 -5.31 -5.88 25.11
C THR A 105 -4.02 -6.43 24.51
N VAL A 106 -3.99 -6.53 23.17
CA VAL A 106 -2.73 -6.70 22.46
C VAL A 106 -1.87 -5.49 22.79
N SER A 107 -0.76 -5.72 23.49
CA SER A 107 0.09 -4.65 24.03
C SER A 107 0.78 -3.81 22.95
N LYS A 108 0.87 -4.31 21.72
CA LYS A 108 1.48 -3.60 20.58
C LYS A 108 0.84 -3.99 19.26
N GLY A 109 0.54 -2.98 18.43
CA GLY A 109 0.22 -3.14 17.02
C GLY A 109 1.46 -3.01 16.14
N ALA A 110 1.39 -3.57 14.93
CA ALA A 110 2.42 -3.40 13.91
C ALA A 110 1.81 -2.79 12.65
N MET A 111 2.44 -1.74 12.15
CA MET A 111 1.96 -0.96 11.02
C MET A 111 3.11 -0.70 10.03
N THR A 112 2.78 -0.69 8.75
CA THR A 112 3.70 -0.33 7.68
C THR A 112 3.17 0.91 6.95
N LEU A 113 4.03 1.89 6.73
CA LEU A 113 3.77 3.05 5.88
C LEU A 113 4.63 2.95 4.62
N GLY A 114 3.99 2.84 3.46
CA GLY A 114 4.62 2.85 2.15
C GLY A 114 4.40 4.18 1.45
N HIS A 115 5.39 4.62 0.69
CA HIS A 115 5.30 5.76 -0.20
C HIS A 115 5.98 5.42 -1.52
N ILE A 116 5.30 5.75 -2.64
CA ILE A 116 5.82 5.57 -3.99
C ILE A 116 5.76 6.91 -4.70
N ARG A 117 6.90 7.32 -5.26
CA ARG A 117 7.02 8.43 -6.19
C ARG A 117 7.35 7.87 -7.57
N ASN A 118 6.37 7.87 -8.46
CA ASN A 118 6.47 7.34 -9.80
C ASN A 118 6.61 8.50 -10.80
N TYR A 119 7.77 8.62 -11.43
CA TYR A 119 8.01 9.58 -12.50
C TYR A 119 7.44 9.05 -13.82
N ILE A 120 6.50 9.78 -14.42
CA ILE A 120 5.83 9.42 -15.68
C ILE A 120 6.21 10.36 -16.85
N GLY A 121 7.34 11.06 -16.74
CA GLY A 121 7.86 11.95 -17.78
C GLY A 121 7.29 13.38 -17.73
N ASN A 122 7.96 14.28 -18.45
CA ASN A 122 7.55 15.67 -18.59
C ASN A 122 7.35 16.42 -17.24
N GLY A 123 8.16 16.11 -16.24
CA GLY A 123 8.04 16.70 -14.91
C GLY A 123 6.82 16.23 -14.11
N ARG A 124 6.10 15.20 -14.58
CA ARG A 124 4.90 14.65 -13.91
C ARG A 124 5.23 13.44 -13.07
N TYR A 125 4.55 13.36 -11.95
CA TYR A 125 4.68 12.27 -10.98
C TYR A 125 3.30 11.75 -10.58
N VAL A 126 3.23 10.44 -10.33
CA VAL A 126 2.14 9.84 -9.54
C VAL A 126 2.71 9.57 -8.14
N LEU A 127 2.08 10.15 -7.13
CA LEU A 127 2.42 9.94 -5.74
C LEU A 127 1.40 9.00 -5.13
N SER A 128 1.87 7.98 -4.42
CA SER A 128 1.02 7.05 -3.70
C SER A 128 1.55 6.87 -2.29
N ALA A 129 0.65 6.80 -1.33
CA ALA A 129 0.96 6.36 0.02
C ALA A 129 -0.02 5.28 0.45
N ASN A 130 0.46 4.33 1.21
CA ASN A 130 -0.36 3.30 1.82
C ASN A 130 0.02 3.07 3.27
N LEU A 131 -0.98 2.89 4.10
CA LEU A 131 -0.85 2.50 5.49
C LEU A 131 -1.48 1.11 5.64
N THR A 132 -0.72 0.18 6.18
CA THR A 132 -1.19 -1.20 6.37
C THR A 132 -0.96 -1.62 7.81
N TRP A 133 -2.01 -2.06 8.47
CA TRP A 133 -1.93 -2.72 9.75
C TRP A 133 -1.60 -4.19 9.56
N SER A 134 -0.46 -4.63 10.06
CA SER A 134 -0.07 -6.05 10.10
C SER A 134 -0.68 -6.75 11.31
N THR A 135 -0.79 -6.01 12.43
CA THR A 135 -1.51 -6.44 13.64
C THR A 135 -2.22 -5.22 14.22
N LEU A 136 -3.41 -5.39 14.77
CA LEU A 136 -4.18 -4.29 15.33
C LEU A 136 -3.81 -4.05 16.80
N PRO A 137 -3.63 -2.78 17.24
CA PRO A 137 -3.60 -2.45 18.65
C PRO A 137 -4.99 -2.64 19.29
N GLY A 138 -5.03 -2.79 20.62
CA GLY A 138 -6.28 -3.01 21.35
C GLY A 138 -7.32 -1.90 21.21
N ASP A 139 -6.86 -0.65 21.21
CA ASP A 139 -7.70 0.54 20.99
C ASP A 139 -7.29 1.27 19.73
N ARG A 140 -8.27 1.50 18.83
CA ARG A 140 -8.07 2.22 17.59
C ARG A 140 -9.31 3.06 17.25
N ASN A 141 -9.12 4.37 17.28
CA ASN A 141 -10.23 5.30 17.03
C ASN A 141 -10.30 5.75 15.57
N LYS A 142 -9.18 6.24 15.01
CA LYS A 142 -9.14 6.81 13.66
C LYS A 142 -7.73 6.78 13.09
N ASP A 143 -7.61 6.34 11.84
CA ASP A 143 -6.39 6.46 11.05
C ASP A 143 -6.56 7.62 10.06
N VAL A 144 -5.48 8.39 9.85
CA VAL A 144 -5.42 9.44 8.84
C VAL A 144 -4.15 9.26 8.04
N LEU A 145 -4.29 9.14 6.72
CA LEU A 145 -3.19 9.12 5.77
C LEU A 145 -3.29 10.35 4.88
N SER A 146 -2.19 11.10 4.75
CA SER A 146 -2.14 12.26 3.87
C SER A 146 -0.85 12.30 3.06
N LEU A 147 -0.94 12.87 1.86
CA LEU A 147 0.19 13.19 1.00
C LEU A 147 0.30 14.71 0.88
N ALA A 148 1.52 15.22 1.07
CA ALA A 148 1.82 16.63 0.90
C ALA A 148 3.15 16.81 0.14
N SER A 149 3.29 17.91 -0.58
CA SER A 149 4.53 18.30 -1.24
C SER A 149 4.65 19.83 -1.19
N ASP A 150 5.86 20.29 -0.94
CA ASP A 150 6.23 21.71 -0.97
C ASP A 150 6.73 22.17 -2.35
N VAL A 151 7.02 21.21 -3.24
CA VAL A 151 7.62 21.47 -4.57
C VAL A 151 6.73 21.05 -5.75
N LEU A 152 5.64 20.36 -5.50
CA LEU A 152 4.75 19.84 -6.54
C LEU A 152 3.35 20.44 -6.39
N SER A 153 2.71 20.73 -7.53
CA SER A 153 1.29 21.06 -7.59
C SER A 153 0.50 19.85 -8.03
N PHE A 154 -0.63 19.59 -7.37
CA PHE A 154 -1.52 18.51 -7.74
C PHE A 154 -2.41 18.92 -8.91
N TYR A 155 -2.61 18.02 -9.87
CA TYR A 155 -3.61 18.21 -10.90
C TYR A 155 -5.01 18.07 -10.28
N PRO A 156 -5.96 18.96 -10.64
CA PRO A 156 -7.34 18.80 -10.21
C PRO A 156 -7.92 17.44 -10.61
N ASP A 157 -8.82 16.91 -9.82
CA ASP A 157 -9.59 15.69 -10.08
C ASP A 157 -8.74 14.41 -10.31
N THR A 158 -7.50 14.40 -9.80
CA THR A 158 -6.61 13.23 -9.92
C THR A 158 -6.43 12.47 -8.60
N GLN A 159 -6.91 13.02 -7.51
CA GLN A 159 -6.82 12.41 -6.19
C GLN A 159 -7.75 11.20 -6.11
N TYR A 160 -7.26 10.16 -5.47
CA TYR A 160 -7.99 8.94 -5.22
C TYR A 160 -7.56 8.33 -3.88
N GLY A 161 -8.53 7.88 -3.12
CA GLY A 161 -8.30 7.18 -1.87
C GLY A 161 -9.14 5.91 -1.79
N GLN A 162 -8.62 4.92 -1.11
CA GLN A 162 -9.38 3.72 -0.78
C GLN A 162 -9.00 3.19 0.59
N THR A 163 -9.95 2.56 1.26
CA THR A 163 -9.74 1.80 2.49
C THR A 163 -10.20 0.37 2.26
N THR A 164 -9.37 -0.59 2.63
CA THR A 164 -9.72 -2.01 2.61
C THR A 164 -9.60 -2.61 4.00
N PHE A 165 -10.51 -3.48 4.36
CA PHE A 165 -10.42 -4.28 5.58
C PHE A 165 -11.07 -5.64 5.36
N ARG A 166 -10.75 -6.61 6.21
CA ARG A 166 -11.36 -7.94 6.16
C ARG A 166 -12.40 -8.09 7.26
N LEU A 167 -13.63 -8.34 6.86
CA LEU A 167 -14.74 -8.68 7.77
C LEU A 167 -15.15 -10.12 7.48
N ASN A 168 -15.10 -10.98 8.50
CA ASN A 168 -15.44 -12.42 8.35
C ASN A 168 -14.70 -13.10 7.17
N HIS A 169 -13.41 -12.81 7.02
CA HIS A 169 -12.53 -13.27 5.94
C HIS A 169 -12.87 -12.71 4.54
N GLN A 170 -13.86 -11.85 4.42
CA GLN A 170 -14.18 -11.17 3.16
C GLN A 170 -13.50 -9.81 3.10
N LEU A 171 -12.92 -9.50 1.94
CA LEU A 171 -12.36 -8.18 1.67
C LEU A 171 -13.50 -7.19 1.48
N GLN A 172 -13.45 -6.08 2.21
CA GLN A 172 -14.34 -4.94 2.06
C GLN A 172 -13.52 -3.79 1.46
N LEU A 173 -14.08 -3.09 0.52
CA LEU A 173 -13.46 -1.96 -0.17
C LEU A 173 -14.37 -0.74 -0.05
N TYR A 174 -13.79 0.38 0.36
CA TYR A 174 -14.41 1.71 0.27
C TYR A 174 -13.47 2.60 -0.52
N SER A 175 -13.96 3.22 -1.57
CA SER A 175 -13.24 4.16 -2.41
C SER A 175 -13.77 5.57 -2.19
N PHE A 176 -12.91 6.57 -2.24
CA PHE A 176 -13.23 7.96 -1.99
C PHE A 176 -12.64 8.84 -3.08
N ASP A 177 -13.40 9.84 -3.50
CA ASP A 177 -12.91 10.92 -4.34
C ASP A 177 -12.18 11.99 -3.51
N GLN A 178 -11.72 13.04 -4.17
CA GLN A 178 -11.03 14.16 -3.50
C GLN A 178 -11.92 14.98 -2.54
N TYR A 179 -13.24 14.76 -2.57
CA TYR A 179 -14.23 15.44 -1.73
C TYR A 179 -14.76 14.55 -0.61
N ASP A 180 -14.11 13.39 -0.38
CA ASP A 180 -14.51 12.39 0.62
C ASP A 180 -15.90 11.76 0.32
N ASN A 181 -16.32 11.75 -0.95
CA ASN A 181 -17.52 11.03 -1.35
C ASN A 181 -17.16 9.58 -1.67
N GLU A 182 -17.98 8.65 -1.19
CA GLU A 182 -17.85 7.23 -1.56
C GLU A 182 -18.17 7.05 -3.06
N VAL A 183 -17.30 6.34 -3.80
CA VAL A 183 -17.39 6.10 -5.24
C VAL A 183 -17.33 4.62 -5.59
#